data_015723915cd9a675e44a2137a0fa024e
#
_entry.id   015723915cd9a675e44a2137a0fa024e
#
_cell.length_a   1.000
_cell.length_b   1.000
_cell.length_c   1.000
_cell.angle_alpha   90.00
_cell.angle_beta   90.00
_cell.angle_gamma   90.00
#
_symmetry.space_group_name_H-M   'P 1'
#
loop_
_entity.id
_entity.type
_entity.pdbx_description
1 polymer ?
#
loop_
_entity_poly.entity_id
_entity_poly.type
_entity_poly.pdbx_seq_one_letter_code
_entity_poly.pdbx_strand_id
1 'polypeptide(L)' 'MKGTVKFYNESKGYGFITGEDGKDYFVHSTGLVGGQSLAKDDQVTFEVEKGDKGPKAVKVAKA' A
#
# COMPACT_ATOMS: atom_id res chain seq x y z
N MET A 1 8.28 5.20 -4.12
CA MET A 1 7.72 4.54 -5.32
C MET A 1 6.26 4.93 -5.48
N LYS A 2 5.80 5.05 -6.68
CA LYS A 2 4.39 5.30 -6.96
C LYS A 2 3.67 4.00 -7.28
N GLY A 3 2.39 3.95 -7.00
CA GLY A 3 1.60 2.78 -7.31
C GLY A 3 0.11 3.07 -7.33
N THR A 4 -0.64 2.01 -7.61
CA THR A 4 -2.10 2.08 -7.67
C THR A 4 -2.65 1.03 -6.73
N VAL A 5 -3.61 1.42 -5.91
CA VAL A 5 -4.23 0.49 -4.97
C VAL A 5 -5.01 -0.57 -5.74
N LYS A 6 -4.65 -1.83 -5.55
CA LYS A 6 -5.35 -2.96 -6.16
C LYS A 6 -6.64 -3.25 -5.39
N PHE A 7 -6.54 -3.31 -4.08
CA PHE A 7 -7.70 -3.32 -3.18
C PHE A 7 -7.21 -3.02 -1.76
N TYR A 8 -8.12 -2.62 -0.90
CA TYR A 8 -7.82 -2.40 0.50
C TYR A 8 -9.05 -2.75 1.33
N ASN A 9 -8.85 -3.58 2.36
CA ASN A 9 -9.92 -4.00 3.26
C ASN A 9 -9.77 -3.27 4.60
N GLU A 10 -10.56 -2.23 4.80
CA GLU A 10 -10.50 -1.43 6.02
C GLU A 10 -10.85 -2.23 7.27
N SER A 11 -11.79 -3.17 7.15
CA SER A 11 -12.21 -3.99 8.30
C SER A 11 -11.08 -4.85 8.83
N LYS A 12 -10.24 -5.36 7.94
CA LYS A 12 -9.11 -6.19 8.30
C LYS A 12 -7.80 -5.42 8.40
N GLY A 13 -7.76 -4.20 7.87
CA GLY A 13 -6.61 -3.32 7.94
C GLY A 13 -5.47 -3.70 7.03
N TYR A 14 -5.74 -4.26 5.86
CA TYR A 14 -4.70 -4.60 4.89
C TYR A 14 -5.21 -4.52 3.46
N GLY A 15 -4.28 -4.50 2.53
CA GLY A 15 -4.58 -4.52 1.11
C GLY A 15 -3.32 -4.74 0.28
N PHE A 16 -3.44 -4.49 -1.00
CA PHE A 16 -2.32 -4.61 -1.93
C PHE A 16 -2.26 -3.39 -2.84
N ILE A 17 -1.03 -3.00 -3.16
CA ILE A 17 -0.74 -1.91 -4.09
C ILE A 17 0.08 -2.49 -5.23
N THR A 18 -0.29 -2.18 -6.47
CA THR A 18 0.53 -2.52 -7.63
C THR A 18 1.50 -1.37 -7.86
N GLY A 19 2.79 -1.65 -7.71
CA GLY A 19 3.83 -0.65 -7.90
C GLY A 19 4.05 -0.31 -9.37
N GLU A 20 4.75 0.77 -9.61
CA GLU A 20 5.09 1.19 -10.96
C GLU A 20 6.00 0.20 -11.69
N ASP A 21 6.64 -0.69 -10.94
CA ASP A 21 7.45 -1.78 -11.48
C ASP A 21 6.62 -3.01 -11.88
N GLY A 22 5.30 -2.94 -11.72
CA GLY A 22 4.39 -4.03 -12.07
C GLY A 22 4.25 -5.11 -11.00
N LYS A 23 4.87 -4.93 -9.85
CA LYS A 23 4.80 -5.90 -8.75
C LYS A 23 3.76 -5.48 -7.73
N ASP A 24 3.15 -6.47 -7.07
CA ASP A 24 2.19 -6.23 -6.00
C ASP A 24 2.92 -6.14 -4.66
N TYR A 25 2.53 -5.18 -3.84
CA TYR A 25 3.11 -4.99 -2.50
C TYR A 25 1.99 -5.03 -1.47
N PHE A 26 2.25 -5.76 -0.40
CA PHE A 26 1.33 -5.82 0.73
C PHE A 26 1.36 -4.49 1.48
N VAL A 27 0.20 -3.98 1.87
CA VAL A 27 0.09 -2.79 2.70
C VAL A 27 -0.77 -3.09 3.92
N HIS A 28 -0.29 -2.70 5.09
CA HIS A 28 -1.03 -2.81 6.34
C HIS A 28 -1.44 -1.41 6.81
N SER A 29 -2.53 -1.33 7.58
CA SER A 29 -3.02 -0.04 8.07
C SER A 29 -1.96 0.77 8.83
N THR A 30 -1.04 0.09 9.51
CA THR A 30 0.07 0.76 10.22
C THR A 30 1.07 1.41 9.27
N GLY A 31 1.08 1.02 8.01
CA GLY A 31 1.96 1.62 7.00
C GLY A 31 1.36 2.85 6.31
N LEU A 32 0.13 3.22 6.65
CA LEU A 32 -0.52 4.38 6.06
C LEU A 32 -0.15 5.65 6.82
N VAL A 33 0.19 6.69 6.07
CA VAL A 33 0.52 7.99 6.67
C VAL A 33 -0.78 8.71 7.01
N GLY A 34 -0.86 9.24 8.24
CA GLY A 34 -1.98 10.08 8.65
C GLY A 34 -3.32 9.36 8.80
N GLY A 35 -3.31 8.05 8.97
CA GLY A 35 -4.55 7.31 9.17
C GLY A 35 -5.49 7.31 7.97
N GLN A 36 -4.96 7.50 6.78
CA GLN A 36 -5.75 7.52 5.55
C GLN A 36 -6.31 6.14 5.23
N SER A 37 -7.50 6.11 4.66
CA SER A 37 -8.03 4.89 4.08
C SER A 37 -7.79 4.92 2.57
N LEU A 38 -7.57 3.72 2.02
CA LEU A 38 -7.31 3.58 0.59
C LEU A 38 -8.53 2.98 -0.11
N ALA A 39 -8.75 3.41 -1.33
CA ALA A 39 -9.80 2.85 -2.17
C ALA A 39 -9.16 2.23 -3.41
N LYS A 40 -9.86 1.28 -4.01
CA LYS A 40 -9.42 0.66 -5.25
C LYS A 40 -9.13 1.73 -6.30
N ASP A 41 -8.03 1.54 -7.01
CA ASP A 41 -7.58 2.43 -8.09
C ASP A 41 -7.03 3.78 -7.62
N ASP A 42 -6.91 4.01 -6.31
CA ASP A 42 -6.26 5.23 -5.82
C ASP A 42 -4.79 5.24 -6.20
N GLN A 43 -4.32 6.40 -6.60
CA GLN A 43 -2.89 6.62 -6.84
C GLN A 43 -2.21 6.97 -5.53
N VAL A 44 -1.11 6.28 -5.23
CA VAL A 44 -0.40 6.46 -3.97
C VAL A 44 1.10 6.53 -4.20
N THR A 45 1.79 7.08 -3.22
CA THR A 45 3.25 6.98 -3.12
C THR A 45 3.57 6.16 -1.88
N PHE A 46 4.64 5.38 -1.93
CA PHE A 46 5.02 4.53 -0.81
C PHE A 46 6.50 4.16 -0.90
N GLU A 47 7.02 3.65 0.20
CA GLU A 47 8.35 3.05 0.24
C GLU A 47 8.21 1.55 0.40
N VAL A 48 9.22 0.81 -0.05
CA VAL A 48 9.24 -0.64 0.06
C VAL A 48 10.14 -1.03 1.22
N GLU A 49 9.61 -1.87 2.10
CA GLU A 49 10.37 -2.40 3.23
C GLU A 49 10.27 -3.92 3.21
N LYS A 50 11.37 -4.58 3.52
CA LYS A 50 11.39 -6.03 3.57
C LYS A 50 10.70 -6.50 4.85
N GLY A 51 9.59 -7.21 4.69
CA GLY A 51 8.85 -7.80 5.81
C GLY A 51 9.04 -9.31 5.88
N ASP A 52 8.42 -9.93 6.89
CA ASP A 52 8.52 -11.37 7.10
C ASP A 52 7.97 -12.19 5.93
N LYS A 53 6.98 -11.66 5.25
CA LYS A 53 6.32 -12.33 4.12
C LYS A 53 6.76 -11.78 2.76
N GLY A 54 7.83 -11.01 2.74
CA GLY A 54 8.33 -10.39 1.53
C GLY A 54 8.21 -8.88 1.56
N PRO A 55 8.41 -8.20 0.43
CA PRO A 55 8.36 -6.74 0.40
C PRO A 55 6.96 -6.23 0.74
N LYS A 56 6.90 -5.18 1.54
CA LYS A 56 5.65 -4.52 1.90
C LYS A 56 5.76 -3.02 1.66
N ALA A 57 4.61 -2.40 1.43
CA ALA A 57 4.54 -0.95 1.26
C ALA A 57 4.42 -0.30 2.64
N VAL A 58 5.23 0.72 2.87
CA VAL A 58 5.19 1.53 4.09
C VAL A 58 5.19 3.00 3.71
N LYS A 59 4.82 3.85 4.67
CA LYS A 59 4.72 5.29 4.44
C LYS A 59 3.84 5.61 3.24
N VAL A 60 2.73 4.91 3.15
CA VAL A 60 1.79 5.04 2.04
C VAL A 60 0.98 6.31 2.20
N ALA A 61 0.97 7.13 1.18
CA ALA A 61 0.20 8.37 1.14
C ALA A 61 -0.45 8.51 -0.23
N LYS A 62 -1.60 9.18 -0.28
CA LYS A 62 -2.24 9.46 -1.56
C LYS A 62 -1.38 10.44 -2.36
N ALA A 63 -1.23 10.13 -3.62
CA ALA A 63 -0.47 10.98 -4.54
C ALA A 63 -1.24 12.25 -4.91
#